data_69ff8b7cca070d626417731e5168750d
#
_entry.id   69ff8b7cca070d626417731e5168750d
#
_cell.length_a   1.000
_cell.length_b   1.000
_cell.length_c   1.000
_cell.angle_alpha   90.00
_cell.angle_beta   90.00
_cell.angle_gamma   90.00
#
_symmetry.space_group_name_H-M   'P 1'
#
loop_
_entity.id
_entity.type
_entity.pdbx_description
1 polymer ?
#
loop_
_entity_poly.entity_id
_entity_poly.type
_entity_poly.pdbx_seq_one_letter_code
_entity_poly.pdbx_strand_id
1 'polypeptide(L)'
;RKYHITSADFKFDATKLEQAEGKREIYVLVVGETSRAMEWSLYGYERKTTPRMEALDGLVHFTDVVTQSNNTHKSVPIILSAASAENYGVLYDEKSIVTAFKEAGFRTLVIANQKLTTSMIGAFYREADTFIDMSAFNTGSTLTSLHDAAILPYLKKELDKEDGNLFVVLHTYGSHFNYHERYPKEFRFYRPDKAEGIRASYKKELRNAYDNSSHYTDYVLGEIVDMLAKTNAPASMPVSYTHLTLPT
;
A
#
# COMPACT_ATOMS: atom_id res chain seq x y z
N ARG A 1 10.65 20.62 -12.35
CA ARG A 1 10.65 20.09 -13.75
C ARG A 1 9.30 19.45 -13.97
N LYS A 2 8.52 19.92 -14.97
CA LYS A 2 7.37 19.14 -15.47
C LYS A 2 7.95 17.87 -16.10
N TYR A 3 7.53 16.73 -15.61
CA TYR A 3 7.85 15.45 -16.26
C TYR A 3 7.17 15.46 -17.64
N HIS A 4 7.93 15.41 -18.72
CA HIS A 4 7.39 15.11 -20.03
C HIS A 4 7.08 13.62 -20.05
N ILE A 5 5.81 13.29 -19.85
CA ILE A 5 5.31 11.93 -19.99
C ILE A 5 4.96 11.77 -21.48
N THR A 6 5.72 10.96 -22.18
CA THR A 6 5.52 10.64 -23.60
C THR A 6 4.56 9.48 -23.81
N SER A 7 4.07 8.88 -22.70
CA SER A 7 3.25 7.67 -22.70
C SER A 7 1.77 7.87 -23.09
N ALA A 8 1.37 9.04 -23.63
CA ALA A 8 -0.04 9.30 -23.95
C ALA A 8 -0.65 8.22 -24.86
N ASP A 9 0.12 7.77 -25.87
CA ASP A 9 -0.32 6.78 -26.86
C ASP A 9 0.11 5.34 -26.51
N PHE A 10 0.79 5.13 -25.37
CA PHE A 10 1.26 3.82 -24.95
C PHE A 10 0.10 2.90 -24.62
N LYS A 11 0.17 1.65 -25.06
CA LYS A 11 -0.75 0.56 -24.76
C LYS A 11 0.03 -0.69 -24.43
N PHE A 12 -0.50 -1.46 -23.46
CA PHE A 12 0.00 -2.80 -23.17
C PHE A 12 -0.57 -3.84 -24.13
N ASP A 13 -1.70 -3.54 -24.80
CA ASP A 13 -2.53 -4.49 -25.53
C ASP A 13 -2.89 -5.71 -24.64
N ALA A 14 -3.11 -5.42 -23.35
CA ALA A 14 -3.35 -6.42 -22.35
C ALA A 14 -4.76 -7.02 -22.51
N THR A 15 -4.83 -8.34 -22.49
CA THR A 15 -6.07 -9.09 -22.53
C THR A 15 -6.14 -10.03 -21.34
N LYS A 16 -7.34 -10.21 -20.80
CA LYS A 16 -7.58 -11.22 -19.79
C LYS A 16 -7.58 -12.60 -20.45
N LEU A 17 -6.86 -13.56 -19.85
CA LEU A 17 -7.01 -14.95 -20.22
C LEU A 17 -8.44 -15.40 -19.89
N GLU A 18 -9.08 -16.14 -20.81
CA GLU A 18 -10.38 -16.72 -20.55
C GLU A 18 -10.32 -17.62 -19.32
N GLN A 19 -11.03 -17.23 -18.28
CA GLN A 19 -11.28 -18.13 -17.15
C GLN A 19 -12.60 -18.83 -17.34
N ALA A 20 -12.70 -20.03 -16.79
CA ALA A 20 -13.93 -20.81 -16.79
C ALA A 20 -15.09 -19.97 -16.22
N GLU A 21 -16.05 -19.67 -17.08
CA GLU A 21 -17.40 -19.20 -16.78
C GLU A 21 -17.53 -17.99 -15.83
N GLY A 22 -17.48 -16.78 -16.38
CA GLY A 22 -18.24 -15.60 -15.89
C GLY A 22 -18.05 -15.14 -14.46
N LYS A 23 -17.09 -15.67 -13.72
CA LYS A 23 -16.85 -15.27 -12.33
C LYS A 23 -16.09 -13.95 -12.27
N ARG A 24 -16.60 -13.02 -11.46
CA ARG A 24 -15.90 -11.81 -11.08
C ARG A 24 -14.55 -12.14 -10.43
N GLU A 25 -13.51 -11.38 -10.76
CA GLU A 25 -12.19 -11.48 -10.14
C GLU A 25 -11.84 -10.15 -9.46
N ILE A 26 -11.17 -10.23 -8.31
CA ILE A 26 -10.73 -9.06 -7.54
C ILE A 26 -9.24 -9.17 -7.25
N TYR A 27 -8.50 -8.14 -7.63
CA TYR A 27 -7.09 -8.00 -7.29
C TYR A 27 -6.88 -6.71 -6.50
N VAL A 28 -6.25 -6.80 -5.33
CA VAL A 28 -5.96 -5.66 -4.45
C VAL A 28 -4.46 -5.57 -4.22
N LEU A 29 -3.79 -4.67 -4.91
CA LEU A 29 -2.38 -4.37 -4.65
C LEU A 29 -2.28 -3.39 -3.49
N VAL A 30 -1.71 -3.82 -2.38
CA VAL A 30 -1.40 -2.94 -1.25
C VAL A 30 0.05 -2.45 -1.38
N VAL A 31 0.21 -1.15 -1.53
CA VAL A 31 1.49 -0.46 -1.48
C VAL A 31 1.64 0.11 -0.08
N GLY A 32 2.45 -0.56 0.73
CA GLY A 32 2.74 -0.14 2.10
C GLY A 32 3.92 0.83 2.15
N GLU A 33 4.07 1.51 3.28
CA GLU A 33 5.12 2.51 3.49
C GLU A 33 5.93 2.18 4.75
N THR A 34 7.27 2.27 4.63
CA THR A 34 8.20 2.30 5.75
C THR A 34 8.04 1.11 6.72
N SER A 35 7.97 -0.12 6.19
CA SER A 35 7.85 -1.32 7.00
C SER A 35 8.98 -2.31 6.70
N ARG A 36 9.64 -2.82 7.77
CA ARG A 36 10.76 -3.77 7.69
C ARG A 36 10.30 -5.15 8.13
N ALA A 37 10.65 -6.16 7.35
CA ALA A 37 10.40 -7.56 7.69
C ALA A 37 11.01 -7.95 9.06
N MET A 38 12.15 -7.37 9.42
CA MET A 38 12.86 -7.65 10.68
C MET A 38 12.06 -7.29 11.94
N GLU A 39 11.09 -6.39 11.86
CA GLU A 39 10.18 -5.99 12.95
C GLU A 39 8.78 -6.61 12.82
N TRP A 40 8.61 -7.60 11.93
CA TRP A 40 7.37 -8.37 11.80
C TRP A 40 7.51 -9.74 12.45
N SER A 41 6.61 -10.08 13.38
CA SER A 41 6.58 -11.39 14.02
C SER A 41 6.37 -12.54 13.03
N LEU A 42 5.72 -12.29 11.90
CA LEU A 42 5.63 -13.22 10.75
C LEU A 42 7.03 -13.70 10.28
N TYR A 43 8.06 -12.87 10.40
CA TYR A 43 9.44 -13.19 10.03
C TYR A 43 10.34 -13.50 11.24
N GLY A 44 9.75 -13.80 12.40
CA GLY A 44 10.49 -14.23 13.58
C GLY A 44 10.89 -13.11 14.56
N TYR A 45 10.31 -11.89 14.39
CA TYR A 45 10.53 -10.85 15.38
C TYR A 45 9.94 -11.23 16.74
N GLU A 46 10.64 -10.88 17.83
CA GLU A 46 10.27 -11.29 19.21
C GLU A 46 8.95 -10.76 19.72
N ARG A 47 8.50 -9.58 19.22
CA ARG A 47 7.25 -8.94 19.61
C ARG A 47 6.16 -9.27 18.63
N LYS A 48 4.94 -9.47 19.14
CA LYS A 48 3.77 -9.77 18.31
C LYS A 48 3.28 -8.53 17.58
N THR A 49 3.85 -8.28 16.40
CA THR A 49 3.53 -7.12 15.56
C THR A 49 2.62 -7.47 14.39
N THR A 50 2.54 -8.76 14.00
CA THR A 50 1.72 -9.20 12.85
C THR A 50 0.88 -10.45 13.16
N PRO A 51 0.12 -10.49 14.28
CA PRO A 51 -0.59 -11.69 14.70
C PRO A 51 -1.70 -12.12 13.74
N ARG A 52 -2.33 -11.19 13.01
CA ARG A 52 -3.38 -11.54 12.03
C ARG A 52 -2.81 -12.20 10.79
N MET A 53 -1.67 -11.68 10.30
CA MET A 53 -0.98 -12.29 9.15
C MET A 53 -0.43 -13.68 9.52
N GLU A 54 0.11 -13.87 10.73
CA GLU A 54 0.56 -15.17 11.21
C GLU A 54 -0.56 -16.21 11.27
N ALA A 55 -1.78 -15.79 11.57
CA ALA A 55 -2.94 -16.67 11.69
C ALA A 55 -3.66 -16.92 10.34
N LEU A 56 -3.21 -16.30 9.26
CA LEU A 56 -3.90 -16.35 7.98
C LEU A 56 -3.54 -17.63 7.21
N ASP A 57 -4.52 -18.48 7.00
CA ASP A 57 -4.36 -19.66 6.14
C ASP A 57 -4.14 -19.25 4.67
N GLY A 58 -3.20 -19.92 4.01
CA GLY A 58 -2.89 -19.65 2.61
C GLY A 58 -2.04 -18.41 2.35
N LEU A 59 -1.51 -17.77 3.41
CA LEU A 59 -0.56 -16.67 3.24
C LEU A 59 0.75 -17.19 2.63
N VAL A 60 1.17 -16.56 1.54
CA VAL A 60 2.50 -16.73 0.97
C VAL A 60 3.34 -15.51 1.31
N HIS A 61 4.45 -15.71 2.00
CA HIS A 61 5.39 -14.63 2.32
C HIS A 61 6.78 -14.94 1.75
N PHE A 62 7.43 -13.90 1.27
CA PHE A 62 8.75 -13.99 0.66
C PHE A 62 9.81 -13.59 1.69
N THR A 63 10.91 -14.34 1.76
CA THR A 63 12.01 -14.10 2.71
C THR A 63 13.23 -13.44 2.09
N ASP A 64 13.30 -13.40 0.75
CA ASP A 64 14.41 -12.83 -0.01
C ASP A 64 13.88 -11.81 -1.03
N VAL A 65 13.44 -10.66 -0.53
CA VAL A 65 12.96 -9.53 -1.35
C VAL A 65 13.69 -8.27 -0.96
N VAL A 66 14.23 -7.59 -1.96
CA VAL A 66 14.96 -6.33 -1.78
C VAL A 66 14.29 -5.21 -2.58
N THR A 67 14.10 -4.06 -1.94
CA THR A 67 13.64 -2.89 -2.67
C THR A 67 14.75 -2.33 -3.56
N GLN A 68 14.39 -1.92 -4.77
CA GLN A 68 15.34 -1.36 -5.73
C GLN A 68 15.68 0.13 -5.47
N SER A 69 15.06 0.76 -4.49
CA SER A 69 15.34 2.14 -4.12
C SER A 69 15.09 2.39 -2.64
N ASN A 70 15.78 3.36 -2.11
CA ASN A 70 15.68 3.82 -0.73
C ASN A 70 14.73 5.02 -0.55
N ASN A 71 13.82 5.25 -1.47
CA ASN A 71 12.95 6.42 -1.47
C ASN A 71 11.61 6.09 -2.10
N THR A 72 10.51 6.42 -1.43
CA THR A 72 9.13 6.17 -1.87
C THR A 72 8.86 6.68 -3.29
N HIS A 73 9.32 7.90 -3.61
CA HIS A 73 9.12 8.49 -4.93
C HIS A 73 9.78 7.72 -6.08
N LYS A 74 10.75 6.85 -5.79
CA LYS A 74 11.40 5.96 -6.75
C LYS A 74 10.88 4.53 -6.64
N SER A 75 10.72 4.01 -5.41
CA SER A 75 10.28 2.62 -5.19
C SER A 75 8.87 2.37 -5.72
N VAL A 76 7.93 3.25 -5.41
CA VAL A 76 6.52 3.05 -5.81
C VAL A 76 6.32 3.07 -7.32
N PRO A 77 6.91 4.00 -8.09
CA PRO A 77 6.85 3.91 -9.55
C PRO A 77 7.44 2.60 -10.11
N ILE A 78 8.53 2.09 -9.54
CA ILE A 78 9.10 0.79 -9.94
C ILE A 78 8.13 -0.37 -9.63
N ILE A 79 7.45 -0.35 -8.49
CA ILE A 79 6.44 -1.36 -8.13
C ILE A 79 5.26 -1.35 -9.12
N LEU A 80 4.91 -0.17 -9.62
CA LEU A 80 3.72 0.03 -10.46
C LEU A 80 3.97 -0.11 -11.97
N SER A 81 5.21 -0.27 -12.43
CA SER A 81 5.57 -0.24 -13.85
C SER A 81 6.60 -1.31 -14.22
N ALA A 82 6.98 -1.34 -15.48
CA ALA A 82 8.08 -2.17 -15.98
C ALA A 82 9.48 -1.58 -15.69
N ALA A 83 9.57 -0.43 -15.03
CA ALA A 83 10.84 0.20 -14.70
C ALA A 83 11.63 -0.61 -13.65
N SER A 84 12.94 -0.48 -13.71
CA SER A 84 13.87 -1.01 -12.71
C SER A 84 14.87 0.06 -12.30
N ALA A 85 15.72 -0.25 -11.31
CA ALA A 85 16.82 0.64 -10.92
C ALA A 85 17.80 0.88 -12.09
N GLU A 86 18.01 -0.13 -12.94
CA GLU A 86 18.89 -0.07 -14.11
C GLU A 86 18.22 0.64 -15.31
N ASN A 87 16.90 0.49 -15.44
CA ASN A 87 16.12 1.08 -16.54
C ASN A 87 14.98 1.95 -16.03
N TYR A 88 15.33 2.99 -15.30
CA TYR A 88 14.37 3.92 -14.69
C TYR A 88 13.64 4.81 -15.70
N GLY A 89 14.22 5.00 -16.90
CA GLY A 89 13.66 5.84 -17.97
C GLY A 89 12.30 5.38 -18.48
N VAL A 90 12.01 4.10 -18.42
CA VAL A 90 10.73 3.47 -18.81
C VAL A 90 9.51 4.18 -18.17
N LEU A 91 9.66 4.73 -16.99
CA LEU A 91 8.59 5.49 -16.30
C LEU A 91 8.01 6.65 -17.11
N TYR A 92 8.77 7.20 -18.05
CA TYR A 92 8.35 8.36 -18.83
C TYR A 92 7.70 7.97 -20.15
N ASP A 93 7.95 6.75 -20.61
CA ASP A 93 7.56 6.24 -21.94
C ASP A 93 6.39 5.25 -21.84
N GLU A 94 6.19 4.62 -20.69
CA GLU A 94 5.17 3.60 -20.48
C GLU A 94 4.17 4.02 -19.39
N LYS A 95 3.03 3.33 -19.36
CA LYS A 95 2.00 3.47 -18.33
C LYS A 95 2.21 2.45 -17.21
N SER A 96 1.41 2.57 -16.15
CA SER A 96 1.46 1.69 -15.00
C SER A 96 0.61 0.42 -15.18
N ILE A 97 0.77 -0.52 -14.24
CA ILE A 97 -0.06 -1.73 -14.14
C ILE A 97 -1.56 -1.40 -14.05
N VAL A 98 -1.92 -0.19 -13.59
CA VAL A 98 -3.32 0.27 -13.54
C VAL A 98 -3.92 0.29 -14.95
N THR A 99 -3.18 0.84 -15.94
CA THR A 99 -3.61 0.82 -17.34
C THR A 99 -3.68 -0.59 -17.90
N ALA A 100 -2.73 -1.48 -17.57
CA ALA A 100 -2.78 -2.87 -18.04
C ALA A 100 -4.05 -3.59 -17.58
N PHE A 101 -4.43 -3.45 -16.31
CA PHE A 101 -5.68 -4.01 -15.82
C PHE A 101 -6.92 -3.38 -16.47
N LYS A 102 -6.89 -2.06 -16.71
CA LYS A 102 -7.96 -1.36 -17.40
C LYS A 102 -8.16 -1.85 -18.84
N GLU A 103 -7.08 -2.04 -19.60
CA GLU A 103 -7.10 -2.62 -20.95
C GLU A 103 -7.62 -4.06 -20.94
N ALA A 104 -7.30 -4.83 -19.90
CA ALA A 104 -7.80 -6.19 -19.70
C ALA A 104 -9.28 -6.25 -19.22
N GLY A 105 -9.99 -5.12 -19.19
CA GLY A 105 -11.41 -5.06 -18.89
C GLY A 105 -11.75 -5.03 -17.39
N PHE A 106 -10.78 -4.72 -16.52
CA PHE A 106 -11.04 -4.49 -15.11
C PHE A 106 -11.48 -3.05 -14.86
N ARG A 107 -12.45 -2.86 -13.99
CA ARG A 107 -12.69 -1.56 -13.37
C ARG A 107 -11.53 -1.27 -12.40
N THR A 108 -10.97 -0.08 -12.46
CA THR A 108 -9.76 0.27 -11.71
C THR A 108 -10.02 1.34 -10.67
N LEU A 109 -9.55 1.10 -9.44
CA LEU A 109 -9.67 2.00 -8.30
C LEU A 109 -8.32 2.21 -7.65
N VAL A 110 -8.01 3.45 -7.32
CA VAL A 110 -6.87 3.77 -6.45
C VAL A 110 -7.37 4.54 -5.23
N ILE A 111 -6.95 4.12 -4.03
CA ILE A 111 -7.17 4.86 -2.78
C ILE A 111 -5.81 5.11 -2.15
N ALA A 112 -5.41 6.37 -2.02
CA ALA A 112 -4.11 6.73 -1.47
C ALA A 112 -4.25 7.62 -0.23
N ASN A 113 -3.66 7.17 0.88
CA ASN A 113 -3.60 7.93 2.13
C ASN A 113 -2.33 8.80 2.20
N GLN A 114 -1.84 9.26 1.05
CA GLN A 114 -0.65 10.11 0.94
C GLN A 114 -0.92 11.27 -0.03
N LYS A 115 -0.29 12.43 0.23
CA LYS A 115 -0.38 13.60 -0.65
C LYS A 115 0.57 13.44 -1.84
N LEU A 116 0.05 13.00 -2.98
CA LEU A 116 0.83 12.61 -4.16
C LEU A 116 0.54 13.42 -5.42
N THR A 117 -0.17 14.55 -5.30
CA THR A 117 -0.78 15.30 -6.41
C THR A 117 0.18 15.75 -7.51
N THR A 118 1.47 15.92 -7.23
CA THR A 118 2.47 16.44 -8.18
C THR A 118 3.60 15.46 -8.52
N SER A 119 3.51 14.21 -8.04
CA SER A 119 4.53 13.17 -8.24
C SER A 119 4.21 12.26 -9.42
N MET A 120 5.20 11.48 -9.89
CA MET A 120 5.00 10.39 -10.86
C MET A 120 4.00 9.36 -10.33
N ILE A 121 4.01 9.07 -9.03
CA ILE A 121 3.05 8.18 -8.38
C ILE A 121 1.63 8.69 -8.62
N GLY A 122 1.40 9.98 -8.39
CA GLY A 122 0.08 10.59 -8.65
C GLY A 122 -0.30 10.59 -10.13
N ALA A 123 0.66 10.63 -11.05
CA ALA A 123 0.39 10.46 -12.47
C ALA A 123 -0.14 9.05 -12.76
N PHE A 124 0.52 8.00 -12.26
CA PHE A 124 0.08 6.61 -12.39
C PHE A 124 -1.28 6.36 -11.74
N TYR A 125 -1.53 6.95 -10.56
CA TYR A 125 -2.81 6.78 -9.87
C TYR A 125 -4.00 7.39 -10.62
N ARG A 126 -3.75 8.47 -11.37
CA ARG A 126 -4.78 9.08 -12.24
C ARG A 126 -5.08 8.30 -13.52
N GLU A 127 -4.37 7.23 -13.81
CA GLU A 127 -4.74 6.29 -14.88
C GLU A 127 -5.99 5.47 -14.53
N ALA A 128 -6.30 5.32 -13.22
CA ALA A 128 -7.46 4.59 -12.76
C ALA A 128 -8.79 5.27 -13.16
N ASP A 129 -9.86 4.46 -13.28
CA ASP A 129 -11.21 4.97 -13.48
C ASP A 129 -11.68 5.82 -12.30
N THR A 130 -11.24 5.45 -11.10
CA THR A 130 -11.49 6.21 -9.86
C THR A 130 -10.22 6.35 -9.05
N PHE A 131 -9.86 7.59 -8.70
CA PHE A 131 -8.77 7.89 -7.77
C PHE A 131 -9.30 8.68 -6.57
N ILE A 132 -9.13 8.13 -5.37
CA ILE A 132 -9.50 8.75 -4.09
C ILE A 132 -8.23 9.17 -3.36
N ASP A 133 -7.98 10.48 -3.31
CA ASP A 133 -6.91 11.08 -2.52
C ASP A 133 -7.41 11.37 -1.11
N MET A 134 -7.06 10.50 -0.15
CA MET A 134 -7.47 10.62 1.24
C MET A 134 -6.88 11.85 1.93
N SER A 135 -5.80 12.42 1.42
CA SER A 135 -5.21 13.64 1.97
C SER A 135 -6.15 14.84 1.88
N ALA A 136 -7.07 14.84 0.93
CA ALA A 136 -8.10 15.88 0.79
C ALA A 136 -9.13 15.88 1.95
N PHE A 137 -9.26 14.76 2.65
CA PHE A 137 -10.18 14.63 3.80
C PHE A 137 -9.51 14.90 5.14
N ASN A 138 -8.18 15.08 5.18
CA ASN A 138 -7.43 15.38 6.40
C ASN A 138 -7.48 16.89 6.75
N THR A 139 -8.68 17.43 6.87
CA THR A 139 -8.91 18.85 7.16
C THR A 139 -9.06 19.10 8.66
N GLY A 140 -8.33 20.06 9.19
CA GLY A 140 -8.40 20.43 10.61
C GLY A 140 -7.74 19.47 11.59
N SER A 141 -7.07 18.42 11.11
CA SER A 141 -6.27 17.50 11.94
C SER A 141 -4.87 18.06 12.20
N THR A 142 -4.34 17.81 13.38
CA THR A 142 -2.91 18.04 13.71
C THR A 142 -2.01 16.91 13.20
N LEU A 143 -2.60 15.78 12.75
CA LEU A 143 -1.87 14.65 12.20
C LEU A 143 -1.45 14.93 10.74
N THR A 144 -0.32 14.37 10.34
CA THR A 144 0.21 14.49 8.98
C THR A 144 -0.60 13.70 7.95
N SER A 145 -1.36 12.69 8.39
CA SER A 145 -2.28 11.87 7.58
C SER A 145 -3.43 11.36 8.41
N LEU A 146 -4.48 10.85 7.77
CA LEU A 146 -5.47 9.99 8.42
C LEU A 146 -4.83 8.66 8.85
N HIS A 147 -5.42 7.96 9.82
CA HIS A 147 -5.07 6.58 10.10
C HIS A 147 -5.52 5.68 8.91
N ASP A 148 -4.73 4.68 8.56
CA ASP A 148 -4.96 3.90 7.33
C ASP A 148 -6.30 3.15 7.28
N ALA A 149 -6.92 2.82 8.41
CA ALA A 149 -8.27 2.26 8.40
C ALA A 149 -9.33 3.20 7.78
N ALA A 150 -9.03 4.49 7.61
CA ALA A 150 -9.91 5.43 6.91
C ALA A 150 -10.17 5.05 5.44
N ILE A 151 -9.30 4.22 4.82
CA ILE A 151 -9.49 3.72 3.45
C ILE A 151 -10.58 2.63 3.38
N LEU A 152 -10.81 1.89 4.47
CA LEU A 152 -11.66 0.69 4.48
C LEU A 152 -13.11 0.94 4.05
N PRO A 153 -13.81 2.01 4.49
CA PRO A 153 -15.17 2.28 4.04
C PRO A 153 -15.28 2.50 2.52
N TYR A 154 -14.26 3.11 1.91
CA TYR A 154 -14.22 3.36 0.47
C TYR A 154 -13.99 2.06 -0.31
N LEU A 155 -13.07 1.22 0.17
CA LEU A 155 -12.85 -0.11 -0.40
C LEU A 155 -14.13 -0.95 -0.31
N LYS A 156 -14.76 -1.00 0.88
CA LYS A 156 -16.01 -1.75 1.09
C LYS A 156 -17.08 -1.33 0.11
N LYS A 157 -17.29 -0.03 -0.07
CA LYS A 157 -18.28 0.51 -1.01
C LYS A 157 -18.06 0.01 -2.45
N GLU A 158 -16.80 -0.15 -2.86
CA GLU A 158 -16.48 -0.64 -4.20
C GLU A 158 -16.61 -2.17 -4.31
N LEU A 159 -16.30 -2.90 -3.24
CA LEU A 159 -16.50 -4.35 -3.18
C LEU A 159 -17.99 -4.72 -3.22
N ASP A 160 -18.83 -3.94 -2.52
CA ASP A 160 -20.27 -4.16 -2.44
C ASP A 160 -21.03 -3.93 -3.78
N LYS A 161 -20.41 -3.30 -4.79
CA LYS A 161 -21.03 -3.08 -6.09
C LYS A 161 -21.28 -4.36 -6.89
N GLU A 162 -20.52 -5.40 -6.65
CA GLU A 162 -20.61 -6.72 -7.27
C GLU A 162 -20.61 -6.71 -8.83
N ASP A 163 -20.15 -5.62 -9.44
CA ASP A 163 -20.14 -5.41 -10.88
C ASP A 163 -18.74 -5.64 -11.49
N GLY A 164 -18.63 -6.65 -12.35
CA GLY A 164 -17.44 -6.94 -13.15
C GLY A 164 -16.15 -7.20 -12.36
N ASN A 165 -15.06 -7.36 -13.06
CA ASN A 165 -13.73 -7.54 -12.48
C ASN A 165 -13.23 -6.22 -11.86
N LEU A 166 -12.47 -6.31 -10.77
CA LEU A 166 -11.99 -5.15 -10.04
C LEU A 166 -10.49 -5.24 -9.74
N PHE A 167 -9.75 -4.22 -10.12
CA PHE A 167 -8.37 -4.00 -9.69
C PHE A 167 -8.29 -2.78 -8.78
N VAL A 168 -7.72 -2.94 -7.60
CA VAL A 168 -7.58 -1.88 -6.60
C VAL A 168 -6.11 -1.71 -6.25
N VAL A 169 -5.64 -0.46 -6.19
CA VAL A 169 -4.38 -0.10 -5.54
C VAL A 169 -4.71 0.65 -4.25
N LEU A 170 -4.23 0.15 -3.13
CA LEU A 170 -4.31 0.80 -1.82
C LEU A 170 -2.92 1.28 -1.42
N HIS A 171 -2.72 2.58 -1.32
CA HIS A 171 -1.46 3.14 -0.85
C HIS A 171 -1.62 3.69 0.56
N THR A 172 -1.09 2.94 1.53
CA THR A 172 -1.17 3.29 2.95
C THR A 172 -0.10 4.33 3.33
N TYR A 173 -0.29 5.00 4.45
CA TYR A 173 0.74 5.83 5.06
C TYR A 173 1.70 4.98 5.92
N GLY A 174 1.23 3.82 6.35
CA GLY A 174 2.02 2.79 7.01
C GLY A 174 2.73 3.27 8.28
N SER A 175 4.00 2.87 8.39
CA SER A 175 4.88 3.26 9.50
C SER A 175 5.76 4.48 9.18
N HIS A 176 5.25 5.43 8.38
CA HIS A 176 6.00 6.68 8.10
C HIS A 176 6.22 7.49 9.38
N PHE A 177 7.38 8.09 9.54
CA PHE A 177 7.70 8.95 10.68
C PHE A 177 6.78 10.21 10.69
N ASN A 178 6.19 10.65 11.83
CA ASN A 178 6.33 10.18 13.22
C ASN A 178 5.49 8.93 13.51
N TYR A 179 6.10 7.87 13.96
CA TYR A 179 5.44 6.57 14.14
C TYR A 179 4.24 6.63 15.08
N HIS A 180 4.31 7.37 16.21
CA HIS A 180 3.23 7.46 17.20
C HIS A 180 1.94 8.13 16.69
N GLU A 181 2.00 8.75 15.50
CA GLU A 181 0.84 9.33 14.83
C GLU A 181 0.14 8.34 13.88
N ARG A 182 0.71 7.15 13.68
CA ARG A 182 0.26 6.19 12.65
C ARG A 182 -0.85 5.27 13.12
N TYR A 183 -1.18 5.26 14.40
CA TYR A 183 -2.17 4.39 14.99
C TYR A 183 -3.02 5.11 16.03
N PRO A 184 -4.30 4.71 16.22
CA PRO A 184 -5.15 5.25 17.27
C PRO A 184 -4.77 4.71 18.65
N LYS A 185 -5.34 5.30 19.71
CA LYS A 185 -4.97 5.00 21.11
C LYS A 185 -5.11 3.53 21.48
N GLU A 186 -6.04 2.82 20.89
CA GLU A 186 -6.35 1.41 21.13
C GLU A 186 -5.20 0.49 20.70
N PHE A 187 -4.32 0.97 19.81
CA PHE A 187 -3.14 0.25 19.31
C PHE A 187 -1.84 0.61 20.03
N ARG A 188 -1.89 1.27 21.18
CA ARG A 188 -0.73 1.60 22.00
C ARG A 188 -0.35 0.46 22.95
N PHE A 189 0.04 -0.67 22.40
CA PHE A 189 0.41 -1.87 23.17
C PHE A 189 1.78 -1.72 23.86
N TYR A 190 2.76 -1.15 23.15
CA TYR A 190 4.12 -0.94 23.65
C TYR A 190 4.28 0.51 24.10
N ARG A 191 4.74 0.73 25.35
CA ARG A 191 4.89 2.07 25.96
C ARG A 191 6.21 2.17 26.74
N PRO A 192 6.79 3.37 26.91
CA PRO A 192 6.39 4.66 26.31
C PRO A 192 6.61 4.66 24.79
N ASP A 193 5.79 5.42 24.03
CA ASP A 193 5.77 5.43 22.57
C ASP A 193 5.77 6.84 21.95
N LYS A 194 6.07 7.86 22.76
CA LYS A 194 6.23 9.25 22.27
C LYS A 194 7.68 9.67 22.33
N ALA A 195 8.24 10.06 21.21
CA ALA A 195 9.59 10.60 21.08
C ALA A 195 9.53 12.04 20.55
N GLU A 196 10.34 12.92 21.11
CA GLU A 196 10.50 14.29 20.63
C GLU A 196 11.59 14.38 19.55
N GLY A 197 11.43 13.59 18.50
CA GLY A 197 12.36 13.50 17.37
C GLY A 197 13.21 12.23 17.35
N ILE A 198 14.07 12.13 16.33
CA ILE A 198 14.95 10.96 16.11
C ILE A 198 16.27 11.19 16.85
N ARG A 199 16.37 10.68 18.09
CA ARG A 199 17.58 10.74 18.91
C ARG A 199 17.82 9.40 19.59
N ALA A 200 19.09 9.06 19.83
CA ALA A 200 19.45 7.83 20.53
C ALA A 200 18.82 7.69 21.92
N SER A 201 18.60 8.81 22.61
CA SER A 201 17.92 8.86 23.92
C SER A 201 16.47 8.38 23.86
N TYR A 202 15.81 8.44 22.70
CA TYR A 202 14.42 7.99 22.48
C TYR A 202 14.33 6.64 21.76
N LYS A 203 15.42 5.86 21.73
CA LYS A 203 15.43 4.56 21.03
C LYS A 203 14.29 3.63 21.45
N LYS A 204 13.98 3.59 22.75
CA LYS A 204 12.90 2.76 23.30
C LYS A 204 11.52 3.24 22.83
N GLU A 205 11.27 4.55 22.92
CA GLU A 205 10.02 5.18 22.51
C GLU A 205 9.79 5.00 21.01
N LEU A 206 10.82 5.23 20.20
CA LEU A 206 10.77 5.06 18.76
C LEU A 206 10.48 3.61 18.37
N ARG A 207 11.17 2.63 19.00
CA ARG A 207 10.90 1.20 18.75
C ARG A 207 9.47 0.84 19.14
N ASN A 208 9.01 1.27 20.32
CA ASN A 208 7.64 0.99 20.76
C ASN A 208 6.59 1.59 19.81
N ALA A 209 6.78 2.83 19.39
CA ALA A 209 5.88 3.47 18.43
C ALA A 209 5.89 2.77 17.07
N TYR A 210 7.05 2.34 16.61
CA TYR A 210 7.17 1.60 15.36
C TYR A 210 6.46 0.23 15.42
N ASP A 211 6.65 -0.53 16.52
CA ASP A 211 5.99 -1.81 16.72
C ASP A 211 4.46 -1.67 16.82
N ASN A 212 3.98 -0.60 17.47
CA ASN A 212 2.54 -0.27 17.50
C ASN A 212 2.02 0.06 16.09
N SER A 213 2.79 0.80 15.28
CA SER A 213 2.38 1.11 13.90
C SER A 213 2.35 -0.14 13.01
N SER A 214 3.31 -1.06 13.20
CA SER A 214 3.33 -2.35 12.50
C SER A 214 2.12 -3.21 12.89
N HIS A 215 1.77 -3.24 14.18
CA HIS A 215 0.58 -3.95 14.65
C HIS A 215 -0.71 -3.36 14.09
N TYR A 216 -0.78 -2.04 13.97
CA TYR A 216 -1.93 -1.39 13.34
C TYR A 216 -2.00 -1.66 11.84
N THR A 217 -0.86 -1.73 11.16
CA THR A 217 -0.79 -2.15 9.75
C THR A 217 -1.33 -3.57 9.58
N ASP A 218 -0.94 -4.51 10.44
CA ASP A 218 -1.45 -5.89 10.45
C ASP A 218 -2.97 -5.93 10.62
N TYR A 219 -3.51 -5.10 11.52
CA TYR A 219 -4.96 -4.93 11.68
C TYR A 219 -5.63 -4.48 10.38
N VAL A 220 -5.12 -3.43 9.73
CA VAL A 220 -5.69 -2.90 8.48
C VAL A 220 -5.65 -3.95 7.36
N LEU A 221 -4.53 -4.66 7.20
CA LEU A 221 -4.41 -5.75 6.23
C LEU A 221 -5.42 -6.87 6.50
N GLY A 222 -5.55 -7.26 7.77
CA GLY A 222 -6.52 -8.27 8.18
C GLY A 222 -7.97 -7.86 7.88
N GLU A 223 -8.35 -6.60 8.12
CA GLU A 223 -9.68 -6.08 7.75
C GLU A 223 -9.93 -6.17 6.24
N ILE A 224 -8.92 -5.87 5.42
CA ILE A 224 -9.02 -6.01 3.96
C ILE A 224 -9.25 -7.48 3.58
N VAL A 225 -8.48 -8.41 4.15
CA VAL A 225 -8.64 -9.85 3.93
C VAL A 225 -10.05 -10.31 4.30
N ASP A 226 -10.56 -9.89 5.47
CA ASP A 226 -11.91 -10.24 5.92
C ASP A 226 -13.00 -9.69 4.99
N MET A 227 -12.79 -8.49 4.43
CA MET A 227 -13.70 -7.93 3.41
C MET A 227 -13.67 -8.75 2.13
N LEU A 228 -12.49 -9.12 1.64
CA LEU A 228 -12.32 -9.94 0.44
C LEU A 228 -12.93 -11.33 0.61
N ALA A 229 -12.74 -11.95 1.77
CA ALA A 229 -13.32 -13.26 2.09
C ALA A 229 -14.87 -13.27 2.10
N LYS A 230 -15.49 -12.10 2.32
CA LYS A 230 -16.96 -11.95 2.26
C LYS A 230 -17.49 -11.74 0.85
N THR A 231 -16.62 -11.50 -0.12
CA THR A 231 -17.03 -11.44 -1.53
C THR A 231 -17.22 -12.87 -2.07
N ASN A 232 -18.13 -13.06 -3.02
CA ASN A 232 -18.31 -14.34 -3.71
C ASN A 232 -17.36 -14.49 -4.92
N ALA A 233 -16.26 -13.74 -4.95
CA ALA A 233 -15.32 -13.67 -6.05
C ALA A 233 -13.95 -14.23 -5.63
N PRO A 234 -13.24 -14.95 -6.50
CA PRO A 234 -11.81 -15.17 -6.34
C PRO A 234 -11.09 -13.83 -6.14
N ALA A 235 -10.29 -13.76 -5.09
CA ALA A 235 -9.54 -12.55 -4.78
C ALA A 235 -8.07 -12.85 -4.48
N SER A 236 -7.20 -11.94 -4.88
CA SER A 236 -5.78 -11.97 -4.54
C SER A 236 -5.34 -10.61 -4.01
N MET A 237 -4.53 -10.61 -2.96
CA MET A 237 -4.02 -9.39 -2.35
C MET A 237 -2.49 -9.44 -2.24
N PRO A 238 -1.76 -9.09 -3.30
CA PRO A 238 -0.32 -8.84 -3.18
C PRO A 238 -0.05 -7.60 -2.33
N VAL A 239 0.94 -7.69 -1.45
CA VAL A 239 1.37 -6.60 -0.57
C VAL A 239 2.84 -6.33 -0.82
N SER A 240 3.19 -5.09 -1.13
CA SER A 240 4.57 -4.64 -1.30
C SER A 240 4.83 -3.41 -0.43
N TYR A 241 5.97 -3.40 0.25
CA TYR A 241 6.37 -2.28 1.10
C TYR A 241 7.54 -1.52 0.51
N THR A 242 7.53 -0.21 0.65
CA THR A 242 8.71 0.60 0.45
C THR A 242 9.67 0.39 1.63
N HIS A 243 10.96 0.65 1.38
CA HIS A 243 12.00 0.44 2.35
C HIS A 243 11.96 1.48 3.48
N LEU A 244 12.56 1.12 4.62
CA LEU A 244 12.88 2.01 5.73
C LEU A 244 14.40 2.06 5.97
N THR A 245 14.99 3.25 5.95
CA THR A 245 16.26 3.49 6.64
C THR A 245 15.94 3.99 8.05
N LEU A 246 16.00 3.11 9.05
CA LEU A 246 16.16 3.58 10.42
C LEU A 246 17.62 4.03 10.58
N PRO A 247 17.90 5.18 11.18
CA PRO A 247 19.25 5.45 11.66
C PRO A 247 19.60 4.39 12.70
N THR A 248 20.64 3.62 12.40
CA THR A 248 21.24 2.61 13.28
C THR A 248 21.85 3.25 14.51
#